data_2533a077ade513e0a0e27e541836deea
#
_entry.id   2533a077ade513e0a0e27e541836deea
#
_cell.length_a   1.000
_cell.length_b   1.000
_cell.length_c   1.000
_cell.angle_alpha   90.00
_cell.angle_beta   90.00
_cell.angle_gamma   90.00
#
_symmetry.space_group_name_H-M   'P 1'
#
loop_
_entity.id
_entity.type
_entity.pdbx_description
1 polymer ?
#
loop_
_entity_poly.entity_id
_entity_poly.type
_entity_poly.pdbx_seq_one_letter_code
_entity_poly.pdbx_strand_id
1 'polypeptide(L)' 'MMFPNIEAERARTGMTKTRMAQEIGVTPDTMKNWQNGRTEIPASKIVSLANLFGVTADYLLGRTVNPKA' A
#
# COMPACT_ATOMS: atom_id res chain seq x y z
N MET A 1 3.85 8.39 -7.16
CA MET A 1 4.39 7.02 -7.15
C MET A 1 4.02 6.32 -5.87
N MET A 2 3.60 5.08 -5.96
CA MET A 2 3.30 4.30 -4.77
C MET A 2 4.59 4.03 -3.99
N PHE A 3 4.48 4.01 -2.67
CA PHE A 3 5.66 3.79 -1.82
C PHE A 3 6.27 2.42 -2.09
N PRO A 4 7.63 2.32 -2.18
CA PRO A 4 8.30 1.06 -2.52
C PRO A 4 7.96 -0.11 -1.59
N ASN A 5 7.74 0.16 -0.30
CA ASN A 5 7.45 -0.91 0.65
C ASN A 5 6.03 -1.49 0.47
N ILE A 6 5.10 -0.71 -0.06
CA ILE A 6 3.77 -1.23 -0.42
C ILE A 6 3.93 -2.26 -1.53
N GLU A 7 4.71 -1.94 -2.54
CA GLU A 7 4.95 -2.84 -3.68
C GLU A 7 5.71 -4.09 -3.23
N ALA A 8 6.68 -3.95 -2.34
CA ALA A 8 7.42 -5.07 -1.78
C ALA A 8 6.50 -6.04 -1.03
N GLU A 9 5.58 -5.51 -0.21
CA GLU A 9 4.64 -6.34 0.54
C GLU A 9 3.62 -7.00 -0.37
N ARG A 10 3.14 -6.29 -1.39
CA ARG A 10 2.24 -6.88 -2.37
C ARG A 10 2.91 -8.09 -3.05
N ALA A 11 4.14 -7.91 -3.51
CA ALA A 11 4.90 -8.98 -4.16
C ALA A 11 5.16 -10.15 -3.20
N ARG A 12 5.53 -9.84 -1.96
CA ARG A 12 5.82 -10.87 -0.94
C ARG A 12 4.59 -11.75 -0.68
N THR A 13 3.41 -11.15 -0.63
CA THR A 13 2.18 -11.88 -0.36
C THR A 13 1.58 -12.53 -1.60
N GLY A 14 2.15 -12.30 -2.78
CA GLY A 14 1.63 -12.83 -4.04
C GLY A 14 0.32 -12.20 -4.47
N MET A 15 -0.04 -11.06 -3.90
CA MET A 15 -1.32 -10.41 -4.17
C MET A 15 -1.24 -9.60 -5.46
N THR A 16 -2.27 -9.69 -6.31
CA THR A 16 -2.36 -8.85 -7.49
C THR A 16 -2.76 -7.43 -7.09
N LYS A 17 -2.49 -6.47 -7.98
CA LYS A 17 -2.91 -5.08 -7.74
C LYS A 17 -4.43 -4.96 -7.63
N THR A 18 -5.17 -5.70 -8.45
CA THR A 18 -6.63 -5.74 -8.40
C THR A 18 -7.12 -6.26 -7.06
N ARG A 19 -6.51 -7.35 -6.57
CA ARG A 19 -6.90 -7.91 -5.28
C ARG A 19 -6.60 -6.92 -4.15
N MET A 20 -5.44 -6.29 -4.19
CA MET A 20 -5.08 -5.31 -3.18
C MET A 20 -6.07 -4.14 -3.16
N ALA A 21 -6.48 -3.65 -4.33
CA ALA A 21 -7.48 -2.59 -4.42
C ALA A 21 -8.81 -3.02 -3.81
N GLN A 22 -9.25 -4.24 -4.10
CA GLN A 22 -10.48 -4.79 -3.54
C GLN A 22 -10.42 -4.87 -2.01
N GLU A 23 -9.30 -5.31 -1.48
CA GLU A 23 -9.13 -5.49 -0.04
C GLU A 23 -9.18 -4.18 0.74
N ILE A 24 -8.74 -3.08 0.15
CA ILE A 24 -8.78 -1.78 0.81
C ILE A 24 -9.93 -0.90 0.32
N GLY A 25 -10.80 -1.43 -0.54
CA GLY A 25 -12.03 -0.76 -0.93
C GLY A 25 -11.86 0.37 -1.93
N VAL A 26 -10.89 0.27 -2.83
CA VAL A 26 -10.70 1.25 -3.90
C VAL A 26 -10.74 0.57 -5.27
N THR A 27 -10.87 1.39 -6.33
CA THR A 27 -10.86 0.87 -7.69
C THR A 27 -9.42 0.69 -8.19
N PRO A 28 -9.21 -0.19 -9.19
CA PRO A 28 -7.88 -0.30 -9.83
C PRO A 28 -7.40 1.03 -10.42
N ASP A 29 -8.30 1.87 -10.92
CA ASP A 29 -7.94 3.19 -11.45
C ASP A 29 -7.37 4.09 -10.34
N THR A 30 -7.94 4.05 -9.16
CA THR A 30 -7.42 4.78 -8.01
C THR A 30 -5.99 4.33 -7.67
N MET A 31 -5.75 3.02 -7.66
CA MET A 31 -4.41 2.46 -7.44
C MET A 31 -3.43 2.96 -8.51
N LYS A 32 -3.86 2.98 -9.76
CA LYS A 32 -3.04 3.45 -10.87
C LYS A 32 -2.67 4.92 -10.71
N ASN A 33 -3.61 5.75 -10.26
CA ASN A 33 -3.35 7.16 -10.02
C ASN A 33 -2.31 7.36 -8.91
N TRP A 34 -2.35 6.53 -7.87
CA TRP A 34 -1.34 6.54 -6.81
C TRP A 34 0.05 6.17 -7.36
N GLN A 35 0.12 5.12 -8.20
CA GLN A 35 1.37 4.67 -8.80
C GLN A 35 1.98 5.71 -9.72
N ASN A 36 1.13 6.43 -10.45
CA ASN A 36 1.57 7.46 -11.41
C ASN A 36 1.87 8.79 -10.73
N GLY A 37 1.60 8.92 -9.44
CA GLY A 37 1.81 10.16 -8.71
C GLY A 37 0.78 11.24 -9.01
N ARG A 38 -0.35 10.88 -9.63
CA ARG A 38 -1.43 11.84 -9.92
C ARG A 38 -2.16 12.27 -8.67
N THR A 39 -2.33 11.34 -7.74
CA THR A 39 -2.94 11.61 -6.45
C THR A 39 -2.13 10.94 -5.36
N GLU A 40 -2.20 11.48 -4.15
CA GLU A 40 -1.54 10.89 -2.99
C GLU A 40 -2.44 9.85 -2.36
N ILE A 41 -1.82 8.86 -1.69
CA ILE A 41 -2.56 7.85 -0.95
C ILE A 41 -3.08 8.51 0.34
N PRO A 42 -4.40 8.51 0.58
CA PRO A 42 -4.92 9.05 1.83
C PRO A 42 -4.40 8.29 3.05
N ALA A 43 -4.25 8.99 4.17
CA ALA A 43 -3.77 8.38 5.40
C ALA A 43 -4.62 7.17 5.81
N SER A 44 -5.94 7.25 5.65
CA SER A 44 -6.83 6.13 5.98
C SER A 44 -6.51 4.89 5.16
N LYS A 45 -6.10 5.05 3.90
CA LYS A 45 -5.74 3.92 3.04
C LYS A 45 -4.36 3.38 3.36
N ILE A 46 -3.44 4.23 3.82
CA ILE A 46 -2.15 3.76 4.34
C ILE A 46 -2.37 2.84 5.55
N VAL A 47 -3.27 3.23 6.46
CA VAL A 47 -3.62 2.39 7.61
C VAL A 47 -4.26 1.08 7.16
N SER A 48 -5.16 1.13 6.18
CA SER A 48 -5.78 -0.09 5.63
C SER A 48 -4.75 -1.04 5.04
N LEU A 49 -3.78 -0.51 4.29
CA LEU A 49 -2.70 -1.32 3.72
C LEU A 49 -1.80 -1.91 4.80
N ALA A 50 -1.48 -1.12 5.83
CA ALA A 50 -0.68 -1.60 6.95
C ALA A 50 -1.37 -2.78 7.64
N ASN A 51 -2.67 -2.67 7.87
CA ASN A 51 -3.45 -3.74 8.48
C ASN A 51 -3.54 -4.97 7.57
N LEU A 52 -3.72 -4.75 6.27
CA LEU A 52 -3.80 -5.83 5.29
C LEU A 52 -2.53 -6.67 5.27
N PHE A 53 -1.36 -6.02 5.30
CA PHE A 53 -0.07 -6.68 5.22
C PHE A 53 0.49 -7.06 6.59
N GLY A 54 -0.12 -6.62 7.69
CA GLY A 54 0.39 -6.90 9.03
C GLY A 54 1.69 -6.17 9.34
N VAL A 55 1.86 -4.97 8.82
CA VAL A 55 3.05 -4.13 9.00
C VAL A 55 2.65 -2.77 9.54
N THR A 56 3.63 -1.95 9.92
CA THR A 56 3.35 -0.60 10.41
C THR A 56 3.19 0.38 9.25
N ALA A 57 2.43 1.46 9.50
CA ALA A 57 2.31 2.54 8.53
C ALA A 57 3.66 3.21 8.29
N ASP A 58 4.48 3.35 9.34
CA ASP A 58 5.82 3.93 9.21
C ASP A 58 6.68 3.14 8.22
N TYR A 59 6.61 1.81 8.27
CA TYR A 59 7.32 0.98 7.30
C TYR A 59 6.83 1.23 5.88
N LEU A 60 5.50 1.30 5.68
CA LEU A 60 4.94 1.56 4.34
C LEU A 60 5.33 2.93 3.81
N LEU A 61 5.46 3.92 4.70
CA LEU A 61 5.87 5.27 4.33
C LEU A 61 7.38 5.41 4.12
N GLY A 62 8.15 4.36 4.41
CA GLY A 62 9.60 4.39 4.27
C GLY A 62 10.32 5.08 5.43
N ARG A 63 9.65 5.27 6.57
CA ARG A 63 10.24 5.94 7.74
C ARG A 63 11.07 5.01 8.61
N THR A 64 10.90 3.71 8.42
CA THR A 64 11.68 2.68 9.10
C THR A 64 11.85 1.50 8.18
N VAL A 65 12.93 0.73 8.36
CA VAL A 65 13.15 -0.51 7.62
C VAL A 65 12.52 -1.71 8.32
N ASN A 66 12.04 -1.53 9.55
CA ASN A 66 11.44 -2.61 10.33
C ASN A 66 9.93 -2.65 10.07
N PRO A 67 9.40 -3.73 9.46
CA PRO A 67 7.97 -3.83 9.17
C PRO A 67 7.09 -3.98 10.41
N LYS A 68 7.69 -4.28 11.55
CA LYS A 68 6.97 -4.48 12.81
C LYS A 68 7.30 -3.39 13.81
N ALA A 69 6.33 -3.10 14.67
CA ALA A 69 6.54 -2.12 15.74
C ALA A 69 7.56 -2.61 16.76
#